data_28b4f685bc9f6c73841ccefc6543dfda
#
_entry.id   28b4f685bc9f6c73841ccefc6543dfda
#
_cell.length_a   1.000
_cell.length_b   1.000
_cell.length_c   1.000
_cell.angle_alpha   90.00
_cell.angle_beta   90.00
_cell.angle_gamma   90.00
#
_symmetry.space_group_name_H-M   'P 1'
#
loop_
_entity.id
_entity.type
_entity.pdbx_description
1 polymer ?
#
loop_
_entity_poly.entity_id
_entity_poly.type
_entity_poly.pdbx_seq_one_letter_code
_entity_poly.pdbx_strand_id
1 'polypeptide(L)'
;MFAEDVILEITKAAQGLGIEAAALLAVADVESAGVAFCTIDGRREPLIRFEAHYFDRRLNEQNRAMARERGLAAPVAGAIANPKTQGARWRMLEQAAAIDAKAAYESVSWGLGQVMGAHWARLGYASVDALVAEARSGVAGQ
;
A
#
# COMPACT_ATOMS: atom_id res chain seq x y z
N MET A 1 18.44 -1.15 7.72
CA MET A 1 19.03 0.15 8.14
C MET A 1 18.40 1.23 7.27
N PHE A 2 17.78 2.23 7.89
CA PHE A 2 17.13 3.35 7.18
C PHE A 2 18.15 4.22 6.43
N ALA A 3 17.76 4.75 5.29
CA ALA A 3 18.49 5.84 4.65
C ALA A 3 18.35 7.14 5.49
N GLU A 4 19.34 8.02 5.44
CA GLU A 4 19.35 9.21 6.30
C GLU A 4 18.18 10.18 6.03
N ASP A 5 17.78 10.33 4.78
CA ASP A 5 16.62 11.12 4.36
C ASP A 5 15.30 10.55 4.93
N VAL A 6 15.18 9.23 4.98
CA VAL A 6 14.01 8.55 5.58
C VAL A 6 13.95 8.81 7.08
N ILE A 7 15.08 8.70 7.79
CA ILE A 7 15.16 9.01 9.22
C ILE A 7 14.73 10.45 9.50
N LEU A 8 15.22 11.39 8.69
CA LEU A 8 14.90 12.81 8.83
C LEU A 8 13.40 13.08 8.66
N GLU A 9 12.79 12.52 7.63
CA GLU A 9 11.34 12.71 7.37
C GLU A 9 10.47 12.05 8.43
N ILE A 10 10.81 10.84 8.89
CA ILE A 10 10.11 10.19 10.01
C ILE A 10 10.24 11.02 11.29
N THR A 11 11.43 11.55 11.57
CA THR A 11 11.66 12.40 12.74
C THR A 11 10.80 13.67 12.69
N LYS A 12 10.73 14.34 11.54
CA LYS A 12 9.85 15.51 11.36
C LYS A 12 8.38 15.17 11.56
N ALA A 13 7.93 14.03 10.98
CA ALA A 13 6.55 13.56 11.13
C ALA A 13 6.23 13.28 12.62
N ALA A 14 7.12 12.60 13.33
CA ALA A 14 6.97 12.32 14.76
C ALA A 14 6.86 13.59 15.59
N GLN A 15 7.69 14.60 15.31
CA GLN A 15 7.62 15.91 15.96
C GLN A 15 6.28 16.61 15.73
N GLY A 16 5.77 16.56 14.49
CA GLY A 16 4.45 17.13 14.16
C GLY A 16 3.28 16.43 14.86
N LEU A 17 3.43 15.13 15.15
CA LEU A 17 2.44 14.32 15.86
C LEU A 17 2.59 14.35 17.39
N GLY A 18 3.68 14.94 17.91
CA GLY A 18 3.98 14.96 19.35
C GLY A 18 4.34 13.58 19.92
N ILE A 19 4.92 12.70 19.11
CA ILE A 19 5.36 11.36 19.51
C ILE A 19 6.89 11.21 19.41
N GLU A 20 7.44 10.21 20.08
CA GLU A 20 8.87 9.92 20.00
C GLU A 20 9.24 9.39 18.60
N ALA A 21 10.29 9.96 17.99
CA ALA A 21 10.78 9.52 16.68
C ALA A 21 11.19 8.04 16.67
N ALA A 22 11.77 7.55 17.78
CA ALA A 22 12.15 6.15 17.93
C ALA A 22 10.95 5.20 17.82
N ALA A 23 9.78 5.60 18.34
CA ALA A 23 8.56 4.79 18.24
C ALA A 23 8.07 4.69 16.79
N LEU A 24 8.06 5.81 16.05
CA LEU A 24 7.65 5.81 14.65
C LEU A 24 8.65 5.08 13.75
N LEU A 25 9.95 5.21 14.02
CA LEU A 25 11.01 4.44 13.36
C LEU A 25 10.85 2.94 13.59
N ALA A 26 10.51 2.52 14.81
CA ALA A 26 10.28 1.10 15.11
C ALA A 26 9.08 0.53 14.32
N VAL A 27 8.00 1.28 14.19
CA VAL A 27 6.85 0.89 13.35
C VAL A 27 7.28 0.74 11.88
N ALA A 28 7.97 1.72 11.34
CA ALA A 28 8.46 1.68 9.96
C ALA A 28 9.43 0.51 9.71
N ASP A 29 10.26 0.16 10.69
CA ASP A 29 11.17 -0.98 10.59
C ASP A 29 10.41 -2.31 10.52
N VAL A 30 9.42 -2.48 11.38
CA VAL A 30 8.59 -3.70 11.43
C VAL A 30 7.76 -3.85 10.15
N GLU A 31 7.14 -2.78 9.66
CA GLU A 31 6.19 -2.84 8.54
C GLU A 31 6.87 -2.93 7.16
N SER A 32 8.03 -2.31 7.00
CA SER A 32 8.69 -2.17 5.69
C SER A 32 10.19 -2.40 5.70
N ALA A 33 10.78 -2.84 6.83
CA ALA A 33 12.23 -2.89 7.03
C ALA A 33 12.94 -1.55 6.71
N GLY A 34 12.21 -0.44 6.89
CA GLY A 34 12.72 0.90 6.65
C GLY A 34 12.84 1.29 5.17
N VAL A 35 12.24 0.53 4.27
CA VAL A 35 12.24 0.81 2.83
C VAL A 35 10.96 1.52 2.42
N ALA A 36 11.07 2.78 2.02
CA ALA A 36 9.91 3.58 1.61
C ALA A 36 9.52 3.38 0.14
N PHE A 37 10.51 3.19 -0.74
CA PHE A 37 10.29 3.14 -2.18
C PHE A 37 11.09 2.03 -2.86
N CYS A 38 10.59 1.60 -4.00
CA CYS A 38 11.28 0.72 -4.93
C CYS A 38 11.21 1.29 -6.35
N THR A 39 12.03 0.75 -7.26
CA THR A 39 11.96 1.12 -8.67
C THR A 39 11.19 0.06 -9.44
N ILE A 40 10.10 0.48 -10.10
CA ILE A 40 9.25 -0.35 -10.95
C ILE A 40 9.23 0.27 -12.35
N ASP A 41 9.74 -0.44 -13.33
CA ASP A 41 9.82 0.02 -14.73
C ASP A 41 10.37 1.44 -14.88
N GLY A 42 11.46 1.73 -14.14
CA GLY A 42 12.13 3.03 -14.13
C GLY A 42 11.44 4.12 -13.30
N ARG A 43 10.30 3.83 -12.66
CA ARG A 43 9.57 4.78 -11.80
C ARG A 43 9.78 4.46 -10.32
N ARG A 44 9.88 5.50 -9.51
CA ARG A 44 9.91 5.39 -8.05
C ARG A 44 8.49 5.20 -7.53
N GLU A 45 8.25 4.06 -6.93
CA GLU A 45 6.94 3.67 -6.42
C GLU A 45 7.03 3.26 -4.94
N PRO A 46 6.00 3.53 -4.12
CA PRO A 46 5.97 3.05 -2.75
C PRO A 46 5.95 1.52 -2.68
N LEU A 47 6.41 0.95 -1.57
CA LEU A 47 6.20 -0.46 -1.30
C LEU A 47 4.71 -0.74 -1.16
N ILE A 48 4.27 -1.89 -1.67
CA ILE A 48 2.87 -2.31 -1.56
C ILE A 48 2.73 -3.75 -1.10
N ARG A 49 1.59 -4.02 -0.49
CA ARG A 49 1.09 -5.36 -0.23
C ARG A 49 -0.38 -5.43 -0.63
N PHE A 50 -0.69 -6.28 -1.61
CA PHE A 50 -2.06 -6.48 -2.09
C PHE A 50 -2.78 -7.54 -1.25
N GLU A 51 -4.00 -7.23 -0.83
CA GLU A 51 -4.82 -8.13 -0.02
C GLU A 51 -6.00 -8.68 -0.83
N ALA A 52 -5.80 -9.84 -1.45
CA ALA A 52 -6.76 -10.45 -2.36
C ALA A 52 -8.15 -10.72 -1.73
N HIS A 53 -8.22 -10.99 -0.42
CA HIS A 53 -9.48 -11.19 0.28
C HIS A 53 -10.24 -9.88 0.54
N TYR A 54 -9.54 -8.76 0.69
CA TYR A 54 -10.18 -7.44 0.73
C TYR A 54 -10.68 -7.02 -0.63
N PHE A 55 -9.94 -7.30 -1.69
CA PHE A 55 -10.38 -7.06 -3.07
C PHE A 55 -11.64 -7.85 -3.38
N ASP A 56 -11.67 -9.15 -3.05
CA ASP A 56 -12.84 -10.01 -3.19
C ASP A 56 -14.12 -9.40 -2.61
N ARG A 57 -14.02 -8.91 -1.37
CA ARG A 57 -15.17 -8.34 -0.63
C ARG A 57 -15.68 -7.03 -1.22
N ARG A 58 -14.83 -6.26 -1.90
CA ARG A 58 -15.18 -4.96 -2.48
C ARG A 58 -15.79 -5.04 -3.86
N LEU A 59 -15.64 -6.16 -4.54
CA LEU A 59 -16.12 -6.35 -5.90
C LEU A 59 -17.62 -6.69 -5.94
N ASN A 60 -18.32 -6.20 -6.99
CA ASN A 60 -19.60 -6.73 -7.37
C ASN A 60 -19.48 -8.19 -7.84
N GLU A 61 -20.59 -8.89 -8.00
CA GLU A 61 -20.61 -10.32 -8.31
C GLU A 61 -19.87 -10.68 -9.61
N GLN A 62 -20.09 -9.91 -10.68
CA GLN A 62 -19.48 -10.12 -11.99
C GLN A 62 -17.95 -9.92 -11.93
N ASN A 63 -17.49 -8.81 -11.37
CA ASN A 63 -16.07 -8.50 -11.23
C ASN A 63 -15.38 -9.48 -10.28
N ARG A 64 -16.07 -9.93 -9.24
CA ARG A 64 -15.57 -10.94 -8.30
C ARG A 64 -15.33 -12.28 -8.97
N ALA A 65 -16.27 -12.75 -9.78
CA ALA A 65 -16.11 -13.97 -10.55
C ALA A 65 -14.89 -13.90 -11.48
N MET A 66 -14.76 -12.81 -12.22
CA MET A 66 -13.61 -12.56 -13.10
C MET A 66 -12.28 -12.47 -12.33
N ALA A 67 -12.25 -11.77 -11.21
CA ALA A 67 -11.06 -11.62 -10.39
C ALA A 67 -10.60 -12.96 -9.77
N ARG A 68 -11.54 -13.79 -9.33
CA ARG A 68 -11.27 -15.16 -8.82
C ARG A 68 -10.71 -16.06 -9.91
N GLU A 69 -11.30 -16.05 -11.10
CA GLU A 69 -10.81 -16.81 -12.26
C GLU A 69 -9.37 -16.44 -12.63
N ARG A 70 -9.01 -15.16 -12.50
CA ARG A 70 -7.65 -14.65 -12.77
C ARG A 70 -6.67 -14.83 -11.60
N GLY A 71 -7.10 -15.41 -10.48
CA GLY A 71 -6.25 -15.59 -9.30
C GLY A 71 -5.91 -14.29 -8.57
N LEU A 72 -6.77 -13.25 -8.69
CA LEU A 72 -6.59 -11.93 -8.08
C LEU A 72 -7.46 -11.73 -6.83
N ALA A 73 -8.47 -12.56 -6.63
CA ALA A 73 -9.41 -12.47 -5.51
C ALA A 73 -9.70 -13.83 -4.92
N ALA A 74 -9.88 -13.90 -3.61
CA ALA A 74 -10.32 -15.09 -2.90
C ALA A 74 -11.01 -14.68 -1.58
N PRO A 75 -12.04 -15.43 -1.12
CA PRO A 75 -12.80 -15.06 0.07
C PRO A 75 -12.01 -15.20 1.37
N VAL A 76 -10.95 -16.03 1.36
CA VAL A 76 -10.16 -16.37 2.55
C VAL A 76 -8.82 -15.63 2.52
N ALA A 77 -8.47 -15.00 3.64
CA ALA A 77 -7.17 -14.35 3.81
C ALA A 77 -6.03 -15.36 3.63
N GLY A 78 -5.02 -14.97 2.85
CA GLY A 78 -3.85 -15.80 2.58
C GLY A 78 -4.05 -16.91 1.54
N ALA A 79 -5.27 -17.10 1.00
CA ALA A 79 -5.50 -18.08 -0.06
C ALA A 79 -4.75 -17.77 -1.35
N ILE A 80 -4.51 -16.49 -1.62
CA ILE A 80 -3.64 -16.02 -2.68
C ILE A 80 -2.41 -15.37 -2.03
N ALA A 81 -1.25 -15.97 -2.25
CA ALA A 81 0.01 -15.46 -1.73
C ALA A 81 0.43 -14.17 -2.45
N ASN A 82 0.91 -13.19 -1.68
CA ASN A 82 1.57 -12.04 -2.28
C ASN A 82 2.86 -12.48 -3.00
N PRO A 83 3.12 -11.96 -4.20
CA PRO A 83 4.39 -12.17 -4.87
C PRO A 83 5.57 -11.73 -4.00
N LYS A 84 6.72 -12.40 -4.16
CA LYS A 84 7.91 -12.11 -3.36
C LYS A 84 8.54 -10.76 -3.68
N THR A 85 8.47 -10.32 -4.95
CA THR A 85 9.09 -9.07 -5.40
C THR A 85 8.07 -7.95 -5.53
N GLN A 86 8.48 -6.73 -5.27
CA GLN A 86 7.62 -5.54 -5.44
C GLN A 86 7.17 -5.38 -6.90
N GLY A 87 8.01 -5.62 -7.88
CA GLY A 87 7.62 -5.58 -9.28
C GLY A 87 6.47 -6.54 -9.62
N ALA A 88 6.47 -7.75 -9.06
CA ALA A 88 5.38 -8.69 -9.25
C ALA A 88 4.09 -8.27 -8.50
N ARG A 89 4.22 -7.63 -7.33
CA ARG A 89 3.06 -7.07 -6.59
C ARG A 89 2.41 -5.91 -7.36
N TRP A 90 3.22 -5.03 -7.92
CA TRP A 90 2.72 -3.93 -8.75
C TRP A 90 2.00 -4.42 -10.00
N ARG A 91 2.55 -5.43 -10.71
CA ARG A 91 1.84 -6.05 -11.84
C ARG A 91 0.52 -6.70 -11.42
N MET A 92 0.48 -7.35 -10.26
CA MET A 92 -0.76 -7.91 -9.71
C MET A 92 -1.79 -6.81 -9.41
N LEU A 93 -1.35 -5.70 -8.82
CA LEU A 93 -2.21 -4.53 -8.59
C LEU A 93 -2.73 -3.92 -9.89
N GLU A 94 -1.90 -3.79 -10.91
CA GLU A 94 -2.32 -3.28 -12.24
C GLU A 94 -3.41 -4.16 -12.87
N GLN A 95 -3.26 -5.49 -12.77
CA GLN A 95 -4.28 -6.44 -13.25
C GLN A 95 -5.59 -6.31 -12.45
N ALA A 96 -5.52 -6.14 -11.14
CA ALA A 96 -6.68 -5.93 -10.29
C ALA A 96 -7.36 -4.58 -10.59
N ALA A 97 -6.58 -3.52 -10.77
CA ALA A 97 -7.08 -2.18 -11.09
C ALA A 97 -7.77 -2.12 -12.47
N ALA A 98 -7.36 -2.97 -13.41
CA ALA A 98 -8.04 -3.10 -14.70
C ALA A 98 -9.47 -3.70 -14.58
N ILE A 99 -9.77 -4.38 -13.47
CA ILE A 99 -11.13 -4.89 -13.17
C ILE A 99 -11.91 -3.80 -12.41
N ASP A 100 -11.34 -3.27 -11.33
CA ASP A 100 -11.92 -2.20 -10.50
C ASP A 100 -10.80 -1.46 -9.78
N ALA A 101 -10.45 -0.28 -10.28
CA ALA A 101 -9.33 0.49 -9.76
C ALA A 101 -9.53 0.93 -8.32
N LYS A 102 -10.75 1.39 -7.96
CA LYS A 102 -11.06 1.83 -6.60
C LYS A 102 -10.94 0.67 -5.62
N ALA A 103 -11.60 -0.44 -5.91
CA ALA A 103 -11.56 -1.64 -5.07
C ALA A 103 -10.13 -2.19 -4.94
N ALA A 104 -9.33 -2.15 -6.01
CA ALA A 104 -7.94 -2.60 -6.01
C ALA A 104 -7.07 -1.73 -5.08
N TYR A 105 -7.11 -0.41 -5.24
CA TYR A 105 -6.32 0.53 -4.43
C TYR A 105 -6.74 0.54 -2.96
N GLU A 106 -8.02 0.39 -2.66
CA GLU A 106 -8.52 0.24 -1.29
C GLU A 106 -8.09 -1.08 -0.63
N SER A 107 -7.69 -2.07 -1.44
CA SER A 107 -7.26 -3.40 -0.98
C SER A 107 -5.74 -3.57 -0.90
N VAL A 108 -5.01 -2.48 -0.92
CA VAL A 108 -3.54 -2.44 -0.83
C VAL A 108 -3.12 -1.74 0.45
N SER A 109 -2.09 -2.26 1.09
CA SER A 109 -1.30 -1.54 2.09
C SER A 109 -0.18 -0.77 1.38
N TRP A 110 -0.07 0.53 1.67
CA TRP A 110 0.77 1.49 0.95
C TRP A 110 1.94 1.98 1.81
N GLY A 111 3.11 2.00 1.21
CA GLY A 111 4.28 2.73 1.67
C GLY A 111 4.94 2.20 2.95
N LEU A 112 5.68 3.08 3.58
CA LEU A 112 6.54 2.80 4.74
C LEU A 112 5.74 2.30 5.96
N GLY A 113 4.58 2.91 6.23
CA GLY A 113 3.68 2.56 7.32
C GLY A 113 2.67 1.46 6.98
N GLN A 114 2.68 0.92 5.78
CA GLN A 114 1.72 -0.10 5.30
C GLN A 114 0.26 0.25 5.59
N VAL A 115 -0.12 1.49 5.28
CA VAL A 115 -1.46 2.02 5.50
C VAL A 115 -2.43 1.47 4.45
N MET A 116 -3.53 0.86 4.90
CA MET A 116 -4.56 0.36 3.98
C MET A 116 -5.24 1.49 3.21
N GLY A 117 -5.31 1.35 1.88
CA GLY A 117 -5.99 2.30 1.01
C GLY A 117 -7.44 2.56 1.40
N ALA A 118 -8.14 1.56 1.95
CA ALA A 118 -9.51 1.70 2.44
C ALA A 118 -9.71 2.77 3.53
N HIS A 119 -8.64 3.21 4.17
CA HIS A 119 -8.71 4.24 5.22
C HIS A 119 -8.68 5.68 4.68
N TRP A 120 -8.70 5.88 3.36
CA TRP A 120 -8.57 7.19 2.74
C TRP A 120 -9.52 8.24 3.32
N ALA A 121 -10.80 7.92 3.49
CA ALA A 121 -11.78 8.85 4.05
C ALA A 121 -11.52 9.18 5.53
N ARG A 122 -11.15 8.16 6.33
CA ARG A 122 -10.82 8.33 7.76
C ARG A 122 -9.57 9.20 7.94
N LEU A 123 -8.63 9.14 7.00
CA LEU A 123 -7.40 9.93 7.01
C LEU A 123 -7.58 11.33 6.40
N GLY A 124 -8.80 11.68 5.96
CA GLY A 124 -9.14 13.00 5.45
C GLY A 124 -8.84 13.21 3.97
N TYR A 125 -8.53 12.16 3.22
CA TYR A 125 -8.36 12.26 1.76
C TYR A 125 -9.70 12.33 1.04
N ALA A 126 -9.73 13.01 -0.11
CA ALA A 126 -10.93 13.10 -0.94
C ALA A 126 -11.28 11.80 -1.68
N SER A 127 -10.29 10.94 -1.91
CA SER A 127 -10.43 9.63 -2.57
C SER A 127 -9.25 8.72 -2.25
N VAL A 128 -9.36 7.44 -2.59
CA VAL A 128 -8.21 6.53 -2.52
C VAL A 128 -7.10 6.96 -3.47
N ASP A 129 -7.43 7.52 -4.63
CA ASP A 129 -6.43 8.04 -5.58
C ASP A 129 -5.60 9.18 -4.96
N ALA A 130 -6.24 10.04 -4.15
CA ALA A 130 -5.55 11.10 -3.44
C ALA A 130 -4.57 10.53 -2.38
N LEU A 131 -4.97 9.49 -1.64
CA LEU A 131 -4.09 8.78 -0.72
C LEU A 131 -2.89 8.16 -1.46
N VAL A 132 -3.13 7.51 -2.59
CA VAL A 132 -2.07 6.89 -3.41
C VAL A 132 -1.11 7.93 -3.97
N ALA A 133 -1.62 9.06 -4.45
CA ALA A 133 -0.81 10.17 -4.93
C ALA A 133 0.10 10.72 -3.82
N GLU A 134 -0.43 10.86 -2.60
CA GLU A 134 0.34 11.31 -1.44
C GLU A 134 1.42 10.28 -1.06
N ALA A 135 1.11 8.98 -1.03
CA ALA A 135 2.08 7.93 -0.77
C ALA A 135 3.21 7.88 -1.80
N ARG A 136 2.95 8.28 -3.05
CA ARG A 136 3.94 8.41 -4.13
C ARG A 136 4.79 9.68 -4.02
N SER A 137 4.27 10.73 -3.40
CA SER A 137 4.92 12.05 -3.35
C SER A 137 6.22 12.04 -2.55
N GLY A 138 6.28 11.31 -1.45
CA GLY A 138 7.45 11.25 -0.59
C GLY A 138 7.24 10.44 0.67
N VAL A 139 8.28 10.35 1.50
CA VAL A 139 8.24 9.66 2.80
C VAL A 139 7.19 10.29 3.73
N ALA A 140 7.09 11.61 3.74
CA ALA A 140 6.11 12.33 4.56
C ALA A 140 4.65 12.00 4.21
N GLY A 141 4.40 11.53 2.98
CA GLY A 141 3.08 11.11 2.51
C GLY A 141 2.72 9.64 2.81
N GLN A 142 3.63 8.91 3.41
CA GLN A 142 3.48 7.49 3.72
C GLN A 142 3.21 7.24 5.20
#